data_2af013862190f386c41b3f33a897f8f3
#
_entry.id   2af013862190f386c41b3f33a897f8f3
#
_cell.length_a   1.000
_cell.length_b   1.000
_cell.length_c   1.000
_cell.angle_alpha   90.00
_cell.angle_beta   90.00
_cell.angle_gamma   90.00
#
_symmetry.space_group_name_H-M   'P 1'
#
loop_
_entity.id
_entity.type
_entity.pdbx_description
1 polymer ?
#
loop_
_entity_poly.entity_id
_entity_poly.type
_entity_poly.pdbx_seq_one_letter_code
_entity_poly.pdbx_strand_id
1 'polypeptide(L)'
;MKLVRKFERFDIQIALWVVSSVVLALLSTLACDLISVYAQGSGIPEVKTILSGINFYKYLELKTFFAKIIGMILIQSAGFLIGFQGPVIHCSCIIADNILRLSYFKDFREVDHIHQE
;
A
#
# COMPACT_ATOMS: atom_id res chain seq x y z
N MET A 1 -8.90 41.91 -23.01
CA MET A 1 -7.62 41.71 -22.29
C MET A 1 -7.71 40.96 -20.95
N LYS A 2 -8.73 41.19 -20.10
CA LYS A 2 -8.85 40.48 -18.81
C LYS A 2 -9.18 38.97 -18.94
N LEU A 3 -9.95 38.55 -19.94
CA LEU A 3 -10.32 37.16 -20.24
C LEU A 3 -9.12 36.33 -20.70
N VAL A 4 -8.28 36.87 -21.56
CA VAL A 4 -7.08 36.17 -22.07
C VAL A 4 -6.09 35.89 -20.94
N ARG A 5 -5.83 36.84 -20.04
CA ARG A 5 -4.99 36.66 -18.85
C ARG A 5 -5.58 35.67 -17.85
N LYS A 6 -6.87 35.49 -17.80
CA LYS A 6 -7.55 34.50 -16.96
C LYS A 6 -7.35 33.09 -17.53
N PHE A 7 -7.40 32.97 -18.86
CA PHE A 7 -7.14 31.70 -19.55
C PHE A 7 -5.68 31.26 -19.40
N GLU A 8 -4.71 32.13 -19.64
CA GLU A 8 -3.28 31.82 -19.45
C GLU A 8 -2.95 31.39 -18.00
N ARG A 9 -3.56 32.01 -17.00
CA ARG A 9 -3.39 31.62 -15.60
C ARG A 9 -4.01 30.26 -15.31
N PHE A 10 -5.08 29.90 -15.97
CA PHE A 10 -5.74 28.61 -15.82
C PHE A 10 -4.88 27.49 -16.39
N ASP A 11 -4.27 27.70 -17.54
CA ASP A 11 -3.36 26.73 -18.18
C ASP A 11 -2.11 26.50 -17.34
N ILE A 12 -1.52 27.55 -16.78
CA ILE A 12 -0.36 27.44 -15.88
C ILE A 12 -0.73 26.70 -14.59
N GLN A 13 -1.91 26.94 -14.00
CA GLN A 13 -2.37 26.25 -12.81
C GLN A 13 -2.57 24.75 -13.06
N ILE A 14 -3.16 24.37 -14.20
CA ILE A 14 -3.32 22.98 -14.59
C ILE A 14 -1.94 22.32 -14.78
N ALA A 15 -1.02 22.98 -15.48
CA ALA A 15 0.32 22.46 -15.71
C ALA A 15 1.06 22.22 -14.38
N LEU A 16 1.00 23.17 -13.45
CA LEU A 16 1.61 23.02 -12.12
C LEU A 16 0.98 21.87 -11.32
N TRP A 17 -0.34 21.72 -11.40
CA TRP A 17 -1.05 20.62 -10.73
C TRP A 17 -0.64 19.27 -11.30
N VAL A 18 -0.57 19.12 -12.61
CA VAL A 18 -0.13 17.88 -13.27
C VAL A 18 1.30 17.54 -12.92
N VAL A 19 2.23 18.51 -12.97
CA VAL A 19 3.62 18.30 -12.60
C VAL A 19 3.75 17.86 -11.15
N SER A 20 3.05 18.52 -10.22
CA SER A 20 3.08 18.15 -8.80
C SER A 20 2.53 16.74 -8.56
N SER A 21 1.45 16.36 -9.25
CA SER A 21 0.88 15.02 -9.15
C SER A 21 1.84 13.94 -9.65
N VAL A 22 2.53 14.18 -10.77
CA VAL A 22 3.54 13.26 -11.31
C VAL A 22 4.71 13.10 -10.35
N VAL A 23 5.22 14.20 -9.78
CA VAL A 23 6.33 14.16 -8.81
C VAL A 23 5.92 13.36 -7.56
N LEU A 24 4.74 13.59 -7.01
CA LEU A 24 4.25 12.84 -5.85
C LEU A 24 4.04 11.36 -6.15
N ALA A 25 3.56 11.01 -7.35
CA ALA A 25 3.43 9.62 -7.78
C ALA A 25 4.79 8.91 -7.88
N LEU A 26 5.79 9.58 -8.46
CA LEU A 26 7.17 9.07 -8.52
C LEU A 26 7.77 8.88 -7.12
N LEU A 27 7.57 9.84 -6.21
CA LEU A 27 8.01 9.72 -4.83
C LEU A 27 7.32 8.56 -4.11
N SER A 28 6.04 8.34 -4.35
CA SER A 28 5.30 7.20 -3.79
C SER A 28 5.90 5.87 -4.24
N THR A 29 6.19 5.73 -5.53
CA THR A 29 6.78 4.51 -6.10
C THR A 29 8.17 4.27 -5.53
N LEU A 30 9.01 5.30 -5.50
CA LEU A 30 10.37 5.21 -4.93
C LEU A 30 10.35 4.86 -3.44
N ALA A 31 9.43 5.43 -2.67
CA ALA A 31 9.30 5.10 -1.25
C ALA A 31 8.92 3.63 -1.05
N CYS A 32 8.01 3.09 -1.86
CA CYS A 32 7.66 1.67 -1.82
C CYS A 32 8.85 0.79 -2.20
N ASP A 33 9.59 1.12 -3.27
CA ASP A 33 10.74 0.34 -3.72
C ASP A 33 11.87 0.32 -2.68
N LEU A 34 12.15 1.45 -2.05
CA LEU A 34 13.24 1.58 -1.08
C LEU A 34 12.93 0.89 0.25
N ILE A 35 11.68 0.90 0.70
CA ILE A 35 11.30 0.33 2.00
C ILE A 35 10.94 -1.14 1.85
N SER A 36 10.05 -1.48 0.92
CA SER A 36 9.64 -2.87 0.67
C SER A 36 8.97 -3.00 -0.70
N VAL A 37 9.57 -3.76 -1.59
CA VAL A 37 9.00 -4.10 -2.91
C VAL A 37 7.65 -4.82 -2.77
N TYR A 38 7.44 -5.55 -1.66
CA TYR A 38 6.20 -6.26 -1.36
C TYR A 38 5.02 -5.34 -1.01
N ALA A 39 5.27 -4.04 -0.81
CA ALA A 39 4.21 -3.06 -0.59
C ALA A 39 3.50 -2.63 -1.88
N GLN A 40 4.03 -2.94 -3.05
CA GLN A 40 3.43 -2.60 -4.33
C GLN A 40 2.12 -3.37 -4.59
N GLY A 41 1.26 -2.79 -5.41
CA GLY A 41 0.00 -3.40 -5.80
C GLY A 41 -1.09 -3.39 -4.72
N SER A 42 -2.21 -4.03 -5.02
CA SER A 42 -3.37 -4.08 -4.11
C SER A 42 -3.17 -5.04 -2.93
N GLY A 43 -2.42 -6.11 -3.13
CA GLY A 43 -2.20 -7.15 -2.13
C GLY A 43 -3.29 -8.22 -2.03
N ILE A 44 -4.40 -8.08 -2.76
CA ILE A 44 -5.51 -9.04 -2.72
C ILE A 44 -5.13 -10.43 -3.26
N PRO A 45 -4.43 -10.55 -4.42
CA PRO A 45 -4.04 -11.86 -4.94
C PRO A 45 -3.11 -12.62 -3.98
N GLU A 46 -2.16 -11.91 -3.39
CA GLU A 46 -1.19 -12.46 -2.47
C GLU A 46 -1.85 -12.91 -1.15
N VAL A 47 -2.77 -12.11 -0.62
CA VAL A 47 -3.57 -12.49 0.55
C VAL A 47 -4.40 -13.74 0.27
N LYS A 48 -5.02 -13.85 -0.91
CA LYS A 48 -5.73 -15.08 -1.31
C LYS A 48 -4.81 -16.30 -1.34
N THR A 49 -3.59 -16.14 -1.84
CA THR A 49 -2.60 -17.21 -1.90
C THR A 49 -2.14 -17.64 -0.50
N ILE A 50 -1.97 -16.68 0.43
CA ILE A 50 -1.66 -16.96 1.84
C ILE A 50 -2.81 -17.73 2.49
N LEU A 51 -4.05 -17.34 2.27
CA LEU A 51 -5.23 -18.05 2.78
C LEU A 51 -5.41 -19.46 2.18
N SER A 52 -4.80 -19.73 1.03
CA SER A 52 -4.76 -21.08 0.43
C SER A 52 -3.65 -21.97 1.02
N GLY A 53 -2.93 -21.51 2.05
CA GLY A 53 -1.91 -22.28 2.76
C GLY A 53 -0.48 -22.04 2.32
N ILE A 54 -0.20 -21.13 1.38
CA ILE A 54 1.15 -20.79 0.94
C ILE A 54 1.69 -19.65 1.80
N ASN A 55 2.75 -19.89 2.55
CA ASN A 55 3.32 -18.92 3.47
C ASN A 55 4.30 -17.96 2.77
N PHE A 56 3.95 -16.68 2.70
CA PHE A 56 4.82 -15.58 2.27
C PHE A 56 5.20 -14.70 3.46
N TYR A 57 6.12 -15.13 4.29
CA TYR A 57 6.52 -14.42 5.53
C TYR A 57 6.95 -12.96 5.29
N LYS A 58 7.69 -12.70 4.21
CA LYS A 58 8.18 -11.35 3.87
C LYS A 58 7.07 -10.38 3.50
N TYR A 59 5.94 -10.90 3.06
CA TYR A 59 4.79 -10.11 2.65
C TYR A 59 4.01 -9.53 3.84
N LEU A 60 4.09 -10.21 5.00
CA LEU A 60 3.41 -9.84 6.24
C LEU A 60 4.32 -9.12 7.24
N GLU A 61 5.50 -8.65 6.82
CA GLU A 61 6.40 -7.90 7.68
C GLU A 61 5.86 -6.48 7.98
N LEU A 62 6.15 -5.97 9.19
CA LEU A 62 5.81 -4.60 9.59
C LEU A 62 6.43 -3.52 8.68
N LYS A 63 7.59 -3.81 8.07
CA LYS A 63 8.20 -2.91 7.08
C LYS A 63 7.29 -2.69 5.88
N THR A 64 6.66 -3.76 5.38
CA THR A 64 5.69 -3.70 4.28
C THR A 64 4.45 -2.91 4.67
N PHE A 65 3.99 -3.01 5.91
CA PHE A 65 2.89 -2.23 6.46
C PHE A 65 3.16 -0.71 6.38
N PHE A 66 4.30 -0.27 6.92
CA PHE A 66 4.67 1.14 6.88
C PHE A 66 4.89 1.67 5.46
N ALA A 67 5.58 0.89 4.61
CA ALA A 67 5.77 1.23 3.21
C ALA A 67 4.43 1.45 2.49
N LYS A 68 3.46 0.57 2.74
CA LYS A 68 2.11 0.65 2.16
C LYS A 68 1.36 1.90 2.59
N ILE A 69 1.39 2.23 3.87
CA ILE A 69 0.74 3.43 4.41
C ILE A 69 1.36 4.69 3.81
N ILE A 70 2.70 4.80 3.79
CA ILE A 70 3.40 5.96 3.24
C ILE A 70 3.08 6.10 1.75
N GLY A 71 3.15 5.00 0.99
CA GLY A 71 2.82 4.99 -0.43
C GLY A 71 1.39 5.44 -0.70
N MET A 72 0.42 4.97 0.10
CA MET A 72 -0.98 5.39 -0.01
C MET A 72 -1.18 6.88 0.25
N ILE A 73 -0.55 7.42 1.29
CA ILE A 73 -0.65 8.85 1.62
C ILE A 73 -0.12 9.69 0.46
N LEU A 74 1.04 9.34 -0.08
CA LEU A 74 1.68 10.08 -1.17
C LEU A 74 0.84 10.04 -2.46
N ILE A 75 0.37 8.86 -2.86
CA ILE A 75 -0.41 8.72 -4.09
C ILE A 75 -1.77 9.40 -3.99
N GLN A 76 -2.39 9.36 -2.80
CA GLN A 76 -3.65 10.05 -2.56
C GLN A 76 -3.48 11.58 -2.55
N SER A 77 -2.36 12.06 -2.00
CA SER A 77 -2.01 13.49 -2.04
C SER A 77 -1.74 13.98 -3.46
N ALA A 78 -1.32 13.10 -4.37
CA ALA A 78 -1.18 13.39 -5.79
C ALA A 78 -2.53 13.55 -6.52
N GLY A 79 -3.67 13.28 -5.85
CA GLY A 79 -5.01 13.41 -6.41
C GLY A 79 -5.48 12.20 -7.21
N PHE A 80 -4.80 11.06 -7.11
CA PHE A 80 -5.25 9.82 -7.74
C PHE A 80 -6.38 9.18 -6.92
N LEU A 81 -7.50 8.90 -7.57
CA LEU A 81 -8.64 8.19 -6.99
C LEU A 81 -8.39 6.68 -7.01
N ILE A 82 -7.46 6.22 -6.21
CA ILE A 82 -7.14 4.80 -6.08
C ILE A 82 -7.98 4.21 -4.95
N GLY A 83 -8.61 3.06 -5.21
CA GLY A 83 -9.43 2.36 -4.23
C GLY A 83 -8.62 1.87 -3.03
N PHE A 84 -9.14 2.12 -1.83
CA PHE A 84 -8.49 1.74 -0.56
C PHE A 84 -8.66 0.27 -0.18
N GLN A 85 -9.61 -0.45 -0.76
CA GLN A 85 -9.98 -1.80 -0.32
C GLN A 85 -8.79 -2.77 -0.30
N GLY A 86 -8.03 -2.86 -1.40
CA GLY A 86 -6.87 -3.74 -1.49
C GLY A 86 -5.81 -3.47 -0.43
N PRO A 87 -5.28 -2.25 -0.38
CA PRO A 87 -4.29 -1.87 0.63
C PRO A 87 -4.77 -2.04 2.07
N VAL A 88 -6.03 -1.75 2.37
CA VAL A 88 -6.60 -1.93 3.73
C VAL A 88 -6.67 -3.41 4.11
N ILE A 89 -7.12 -4.29 3.20
CA ILE A 89 -7.14 -5.74 3.43
C ILE A 89 -5.73 -6.25 3.72
N HIS A 90 -4.74 -5.84 2.93
CA HIS A 90 -3.35 -6.23 3.15
C HIS A 90 -2.81 -5.75 4.51
N CYS A 91 -3.05 -4.48 4.86
CA CYS A 91 -2.66 -3.94 6.17
C CYS A 91 -3.33 -4.69 7.33
N SER A 92 -4.61 -5.03 7.19
CA SER A 92 -5.34 -5.81 8.20
C SER A 92 -4.76 -7.21 8.39
N CYS A 93 -4.36 -7.87 7.31
CA CYS A 93 -3.70 -9.18 7.36
C CYS A 93 -2.33 -9.09 8.04
N ILE A 94 -1.55 -8.04 7.78
CA ILE A 94 -0.25 -7.84 8.46
C ILE A 94 -0.45 -7.65 9.97
N ILE A 95 -1.43 -6.85 10.38
CA ILE A 95 -1.76 -6.64 11.79
C ILE A 95 -2.20 -7.95 12.43
N ALA A 96 -3.10 -8.71 11.80
CA ALA A 96 -3.59 -9.99 12.30
C ALA A 96 -2.45 -10.99 12.49
N ASP A 97 -1.57 -11.16 11.49
CA ASP A 97 -0.42 -12.06 11.58
C ASP A 97 0.54 -11.65 12.72
N ASN A 98 0.80 -10.35 12.87
CA ASN A 98 1.66 -9.86 13.96
C ASN A 98 1.03 -10.07 15.35
N ILE A 99 -0.29 -9.93 15.48
CA ILE A 99 -0.99 -10.24 16.75
C ILE A 99 -0.92 -11.73 17.06
N LEU A 100 -1.12 -12.59 16.06
CA LEU A 100 -1.01 -14.05 16.22
C LEU A 100 0.40 -14.51 16.55
N ARG A 101 1.42 -13.75 16.16
CA ARG A 101 2.83 -14.02 16.55
C ARG A 101 3.17 -13.62 17.97
N LEU A 102 2.36 -12.79 18.61
CA LEU A 102 2.52 -12.51 20.05
C LEU A 102 2.37 -13.80 20.86
N SER A 103 3.21 -13.94 21.87
CA SER A 103 3.39 -15.16 22.67
C SER A 103 2.08 -15.75 23.24
N TYR A 104 1.05 -14.92 23.37
CA TYR A 104 -0.26 -15.32 23.90
C TYR A 104 -1.07 -16.25 22.97
N PHE A 105 -0.82 -16.20 21.64
CA PHE A 105 -1.53 -17.01 20.65
C PHE A 105 -0.66 -18.11 20.03
N LYS A 106 0.49 -18.42 20.64
CA LYS A 106 1.44 -19.40 20.10
C LYS A 106 0.84 -20.81 20.01
N ASP A 107 0.00 -21.17 20.98
CA ASP A 107 -0.67 -22.49 21.05
C ASP A 107 -1.66 -22.71 19.90
N PHE A 108 -2.33 -21.65 19.42
CA PHE A 108 -3.27 -21.77 18.31
C PHE A 108 -2.56 -22.01 16.97
N ARG A 109 -1.34 -21.57 16.82
CA ARG A 109 -0.55 -21.73 15.59
C ARG A 109 0.06 -23.13 15.45
N GLU A 110 0.33 -23.85 16.54
CA GLU A 110 0.80 -25.23 16.48
C GLU A 110 -0.28 -26.18 15.97
N VAL A 111 -1.55 -25.89 16.21
CA VAL A 111 -2.66 -26.70 15.76
C VAL A 111 -2.81 -26.68 14.22
N ASP A 112 -2.53 -25.55 13.57
CA ASP A 112 -2.60 -25.43 12.11
C ASP A 112 -1.51 -26.21 11.38
N HIS A 113 -0.35 -26.41 12.01
CA HIS A 113 0.73 -27.23 11.43
C HIS A 113 0.45 -28.73 11.46
N ILE A 114 -0.36 -29.20 12.41
CA ILE A 114 -0.73 -30.62 12.54
C ILE A 114 -1.74 -31.05 11.49
N HIS A 115 -2.52 -30.13 10.95
CA HIS A 115 -3.50 -30.41 9.89
C HIS A 115 -2.94 -30.34 8.45
N GLN A 116 -1.66 -30.02 8.27
CA GLN A 116 -0.99 -29.92 6.97
C GLN A 116 -0.02 -31.09 6.68
N GLU A 117 0.10 -32.07 7.59
CA GLU A 117 0.73 -33.38 7.35
C GLU A 117 -0.34 -34.44 7.04
#